data_b0061c91d0e066a39b258304a072a3ba
#
_entry.id   b0061c91d0e066a39b258304a072a3ba
#
_cell.length_a   1.000
_cell.length_b   1.000
_cell.length_c   1.000
_cell.angle_alpha   90.00
_cell.angle_beta   90.00
_cell.angle_gamma   90.00
#
_symmetry.space_group_name_H-M   'P 1'
#
loop_
_entity.id
_entity.type
_entity.pdbx_description
1 polymer ?
#
loop_
_entity_poly.entity_id
_entity_poly.type
_entity_poly.pdbx_seq_one_letter_code
_entity_poly.pdbx_strand_id
1 'polypeptide(L)'
;MVGGAGNDTLYGGAGLDTAVYNTRYAAHNLAPVTGGFSISGPEGTDTISGFERLQFSDTKIALDLAPSEHGGQALEFIGVLAPSLVHAPSIVGVILGLIDGGTSLQGVFQLAIDIGLVNDIAGSSSDAALAQMAFRNVIGAEADAAMTDLLVSFMDGRNAHFSHADFLTVIAGMEINQVHIDLIGLQQTGIEFI
;
A
#
# COMPACT_ATOMS: atom_id res chain seq x y z
N MET A 1 -8.81 0.33 -20.35
CA MET A 1 -10.05 0.73 -21.08
C MET A 1 -10.06 2.23 -21.27
N VAL A 2 -10.66 2.75 -22.36
CA VAL A 2 -10.80 4.20 -22.61
C VAL A 2 -12.28 4.47 -22.81
N GLY A 3 -12.89 5.41 -22.09
CA GLY A 3 -14.29 5.83 -22.23
C GLY A 3 -14.48 6.66 -23.51
N GLY A 4 -13.60 7.62 -23.74
CA GLY A 4 -13.71 8.59 -24.81
C GLY A 4 -14.36 9.89 -24.33
N ALA A 5 -14.88 10.69 -25.28
CA ALA A 5 -15.58 11.91 -24.94
C ALA A 5 -17.05 11.63 -24.61
N GLY A 6 -17.55 12.28 -23.57
CA GLY A 6 -18.91 12.14 -23.07
C GLY A 6 -18.95 11.71 -21.61
N ASN A 7 -20.11 11.30 -21.17
CA ASN A 7 -20.29 10.76 -19.80
C ASN A 7 -20.52 9.27 -19.93
N ASP A 8 -19.48 8.50 -19.65
CA ASP A 8 -19.46 7.06 -19.82
C ASP A 8 -19.67 6.31 -18.51
N THR A 9 -20.14 5.08 -18.61
CA THR A 9 -20.17 4.13 -17.48
C THR A 9 -19.27 2.94 -17.84
N LEU A 10 -18.17 2.78 -17.10
CA LEU A 10 -17.14 1.80 -17.39
C LEU A 10 -17.08 0.74 -16.28
N TYR A 11 -16.89 -0.51 -16.71
CA TYR A 11 -16.73 -1.65 -15.81
C TYR A 11 -15.41 -2.36 -16.14
N GLY A 12 -14.49 -2.42 -15.18
CA GLY A 12 -13.23 -3.14 -15.31
C GLY A 12 -13.46 -4.65 -15.36
N GLY A 13 -14.13 -5.17 -14.35
CA GLY A 13 -14.42 -6.60 -14.26
C GLY A 13 -13.57 -7.31 -13.24
N ALA A 14 -13.11 -8.52 -13.54
CA ALA A 14 -12.25 -9.30 -12.68
C ALA A 14 -10.80 -9.23 -13.18
N GLY A 15 -9.86 -9.06 -12.26
CA GLY A 15 -8.45 -8.93 -12.56
C GLY A 15 -7.91 -7.55 -12.27
N LEU A 16 -6.75 -7.23 -12.84
CA LEU A 16 -6.12 -5.93 -12.70
C LEU A 16 -6.50 -5.06 -13.92
N ASP A 17 -7.49 -4.20 -13.75
CA ASP A 17 -8.02 -3.38 -14.82
C ASP A 17 -7.56 -1.92 -14.73
N THR A 18 -7.31 -1.30 -15.89
CA THR A 18 -6.87 0.09 -15.98
C THR A 18 -7.80 0.92 -16.86
N ALA A 19 -8.35 1.99 -16.29
CA ALA A 19 -9.02 3.04 -17.04
C ALA A 19 -7.97 4.09 -17.46
N VAL A 20 -8.01 4.52 -18.73
CA VAL A 20 -6.97 5.40 -19.32
C VAL A 20 -7.58 6.73 -19.73
N TYR A 21 -6.97 7.82 -19.27
CA TYR A 21 -7.27 9.22 -19.57
C TYR A 21 -6.03 9.88 -20.19
N ASN A 22 -6.19 10.47 -21.38
CA ASN A 22 -5.05 11.00 -22.15
C ASN A 22 -4.60 12.40 -21.72
N THR A 23 -5.20 12.95 -20.69
CA THR A 23 -4.89 14.27 -20.12
C THR A 23 -4.24 14.12 -18.75
N ARG A 24 -3.74 15.22 -18.17
CA ARG A 24 -3.06 15.20 -16.86
C ARG A 24 -4.05 14.98 -15.74
N TYR A 25 -3.62 14.28 -14.67
CA TYR A 25 -4.44 14.04 -13.48
C TYR A 25 -5.00 15.33 -12.88
N ALA A 26 -4.18 16.39 -12.80
CA ALA A 26 -4.61 17.68 -12.26
C ALA A 26 -5.77 18.35 -13.04
N ALA A 27 -6.12 17.86 -14.25
CA ALA A 27 -7.29 18.32 -15.00
C ALA A 27 -8.58 17.56 -14.65
N HIS A 28 -8.50 16.59 -13.74
CA HIS A 28 -9.62 15.74 -13.36
C HIS A 28 -9.95 15.90 -11.88
N ASN A 29 -11.21 15.60 -11.54
CA ASN A 29 -11.66 15.44 -10.17
C ASN A 29 -12.16 14.01 -9.99
N LEU A 30 -11.50 13.29 -9.08
CA LEU A 30 -11.86 11.94 -8.67
C LEU A 30 -12.69 12.04 -7.39
N ALA A 31 -13.86 11.42 -7.37
CA ALA A 31 -14.75 11.40 -6.21
C ALA A 31 -15.38 10.02 -6.01
N PRO A 32 -15.47 9.50 -4.79
CA PRO A 32 -16.13 8.24 -4.51
C PRO A 32 -17.64 8.35 -4.75
N VAL A 33 -18.20 7.30 -5.34
CA VAL A 33 -19.64 7.13 -5.50
C VAL A 33 -20.03 5.71 -5.09
N THR A 34 -21.33 5.44 -4.98
CA THR A 34 -21.78 4.09 -4.63
C THR A 34 -21.29 3.07 -5.67
N GLY A 35 -20.42 2.16 -5.23
CA GLY A 35 -19.90 1.05 -6.04
C GLY A 35 -18.70 1.40 -6.94
N GLY A 36 -18.07 2.56 -6.73
CA GLY A 36 -16.88 2.95 -7.50
C GLY A 36 -16.51 4.41 -7.37
N PHE A 37 -16.09 5.02 -8.47
CA PHE A 37 -15.67 6.41 -8.52
C PHE A 37 -16.33 7.15 -9.69
N SER A 38 -16.50 8.47 -9.52
CA SER A 38 -16.79 9.41 -10.59
C SER A 38 -15.50 10.17 -10.93
N ILE A 39 -15.21 10.29 -12.23
CA ILE A 39 -14.06 11.03 -12.75
C ILE A 39 -14.58 12.11 -13.69
N SER A 40 -14.49 13.37 -13.29
CA SER A 40 -14.87 14.50 -14.13
C SER A 40 -13.64 15.22 -14.65
N GLY A 41 -13.62 15.55 -15.92
CA GLY A 41 -12.48 16.16 -16.59
C GLY A 41 -12.82 16.76 -17.96
N PRO A 42 -11.80 17.05 -18.79
CA PRO A 42 -12.00 17.71 -20.10
C PRO A 42 -12.85 16.92 -21.08
N GLU A 43 -12.93 15.59 -20.94
CA GLU A 43 -13.66 14.71 -21.85
C GLU A 43 -15.10 14.44 -21.39
N GLY A 44 -15.46 14.83 -20.15
CA GLY A 44 -16.79 14.61 -19.56
C GLY A 44 -16.75 14.16 -18.12
N THR A 45 -17.78 13.45 -17.69
CA THR A 45 -17.87 12.85 -16.35
C THR A 45 -18.22 11.39 -16.46
N ASP A 46 -17.26 10.55 -16.13
CA ASP A 46 -17.43 9.10 -16.17
C ASP A 46 -17.76 8.54 -14.78
N THR A 47 -18.48 7.43 -14.77
CA THR A 47 -18.63 6.56 -13.59
C THR A 47 -17.90 5.26 -13.87
N ILE A 48 -16.97 4.90 -12.98
CA ILE A 48 -16.15 3.71 -13.12
C ILE A 48 -16.36 2.77 -11.92
N SER A 49 -16.34 1.48 -12.16
CA SER A 49 -16.39 0.45 -11.12
C SER A 49 -15.58 -0.78 -11.50
N GLY A 50 -14.97 -1.46 -10.50
CA GLY A 50 -14.12 -2.62 -10.72
C GLY A 50 -12.85 -2.28 -11.53
N PHE A 51 -12.26 -1.13 -11.28
CA PHE A 51 -10.94 -0.75 -11.77
C PHE A 51 -9.99 -0.59 -10.60
N GLU A 52 -8.83 -1.18 -10.69
CA GLU A 52 -7.74 -1.09 -9.71
C GLU A 52 -6.80 0.05 -10.03
N ARG A 53 -6.72 0.47 -11.30
CA ARG A 53 -5.76 1.47 -11.77
C ARG A 53 -6.43 2.51 -12.66
N LEU A 54 -6.01 3.77 -12.45
CA LEU A 54 -6.20 4.85 -13.42
C LEU A 54 -4.84 5.20 -14.01
N GLN A 55 -4.80 5.46 -15.29
CA GLN A 55 -3.62 5.97 -15.97
C GLN A 55 -3.93 7.32 -16.60
N PHE A 56 -3.20 8.34 -16.19
CA PHE A 56 -3.20 9.67 -16.78
C PHE A 56 -1.93 9.90 -17.62
N SER A 57 -1.83 11.03 -18.30
CA SER A 57 -0.65 11.33 -19.13
C SER A 57 0.62 11.60 -18.31
N ASP A 58 0.51 11.91 -17.02
CA ASP A 58 1.60 12.32 -16.13
C ASP A 58 1.76 11.43 -14.89
N THR A 59 0.75 10.66 -14.51
CA THR A 59 0.80 9.79 -13.34
C THR A 59 -0.21 8.65 -13.45
N LYS A 60 -0.17 7.74 -12.49
CA LYS A 60 -1.17 6.68 -12.30
C LYS A 60 -1.73 6.76 -10.87
N ILE A 61 -2.96 6.25 -10.69
CA ILE A 61 -3.62 6.16 -9.38
C ILE A 61 -4.00 4.71 -9.14
N ALA A 62 -3.69 4.18 -7.97
CA ALA A 62 -4.24 2.92 -7.49
C ALA A 62 -5.50 3.19 -6.66
N LEU A 63 -6.55 2.41 -6.90
CA LEU A 63 -7.86 2.52 -6.25
C LEU A 63 -8.18 1.34 -5.34
N ASP A 64 -7.51 0.22 -5.52
CA ASP A 64 -7.65 -1.05 -4.79
C ASP A 64 -6.93 -0.99 -3.44
N LEU A 65 -7.38 -0.11 -2.56
CA LEU A 65 -6.71 0.20 -1.29
C LEU A 65 -7.34 -0.49 -0.07
N ALA A 66 -8.21 -1.50 -0.26
CA ALA A 66 -8.61 -2.34 0.86
C ALA A 66 -7.42 -3.19 1.35
N PRO A 67 -7.34 -3.56 2.65
CA PRO A 67 -6.18 -4.27 3.22
C PRO A 67 -5.80 -5.58 2.51
N SER A 68 -6.76 -6.26 1.89
CA SER A 68 -6.53 -7.51 1.13
C SER A 68 -6.19 -7.28 -0.34
N GLU A 69 -6.25 -6.05 -0.81
CA GLU A 69 -5.99 -5.67 -2.21
C GLU A 69 -4.54 -5.21 -2.39
N HIS A 70 -4.08 -5.21 -3.64
CA HIS A 70 -2.66 -4.97 -3.94
C HIS A 70 -2.17 -3.59 -3.50
N GLY A 71 -2.96 -2.55 -3.78
CA GLY A 71 -2.64 -1.19 -3.35
C GLY A 71 -2.62 -1.05 -1.83
N GLY A 72 -3.62 -1.64 -1.14
CA GLY A 72 -3.66 -1.68 0.32
C GLY A 72 -2.43 -2.37 0.91
N GLN A 73 -2.06 -3.54 0.42
CA GLN A 73 -0.88 -4.28 0.86
C GLN A 73 0.43 -3.51 0.60
N ALA A 74 0.53 -2.81 -0.54
CA ALA A 74 1.70 -1.97 -0.82
C ALA A 74 1.84 -0.85 0.22
N LEU A 75 0.75 -0.19 0.59
CA LEU A 75 0.76 0.86 1.61
C LEU A 75 1.03 0.30 3.01
N GLU A 76 0.46 -0.85 3.36
CA GLU A 76 0.73 -1.54 4.63
C GLU A 76 2.23 -1.89 4.78
N PHE A 77 2.88 -2.36 3.71
CA PHE A 77 4.34 -2.59 3.69
C PHE A 77 5.11 -1.30 3.96
N ILE A 78 4.76 -0.21 3.25
CA ILE A 78 5.44 1.08 3.39
C ILE A 78 5.21 1.63 4.81
N GLY A 79 4.01 1.47 5.37
CA GLY A 79 3.66 1.91 6.72
C GLY A 79 4.54 1.29 7.79
N VAL A 80 4.92 0.01 7.64
CA VAL A 80 5.79 -0.68 8.60
C VAL A 80 7.25 -0.27 8.44
N LEU A 81 7.76 -0.11 7.22
CA LEU A 81 9.20 0.15 7.01
C LEU A 81 9.54 1.64 6.94
N ALA A 82 8.71 2.44 6.28
CA ALA A 82 9.00 3.84 6.00
C ALA A 82 7.72 4.67 5.83
N PRO A 83 6.92 4.89 6.90
CA PRO A 83 5.60 5.52 6.81
C PRO A 83 5.62 6.92 6.19
N SER A 84 6.72 7.65 6.30
CA SER A 84 6.89 8.95 5.64
C SER A 84 6.91 8.88 4.10
N LEU A 85 7.07 7.69 3.52
CA LEU A 85 7.12 7.46 2.07
C LEU A 85 5.78 6.98 1.48
N VAL A 86 4.70 6.93 2.26
CA VAL A 86 3.36 6.53 1.78
C VAL A 86 2.90 7.40 0.60
N HIS A 87 3.28 8.68 0.58
CA HIS A 87 2.99 9.60 -0.53
C HIS A 87 4.16 9.80 -1.50
N ALA A 88 5.09 8.86 -1.60
CA ALA A 88 6.19 8.89 -2.57
C ALA A 88 5.84 8.01 -3.78
N PRO A 89 5.37 8.57 -4.93
CA PRO A 89 4.80 7.79 -6.04
C PRO A 89 5.74 6.73 -6.60
N SER A 90 7.05 7.01 -6.65
CA SER A 90 8.05 6.06 -7.12
C SER A 90 8.22 4.86 -6.18
N ILE A 91 8.14 5.07 -4.87
CA ILE A 91 8.24 3.99 -3.89
C ILE A 91 6.96 3.15 -3.92
N VAL A 92 5.80 3.80 -3.93
CA VAL A 92 4.51 3.12 -4.07
C VAL A 92 4.50 2.27 -5.34
N GLY A 93 4.97 2.82 -6.49
CA GLY A 93 5.01 2.12 -7.76
C GLY A 93 5.92 0.89 -7.77
N VAL A 94 7.08 0.96 -7.10
CA VAL A 94 7.98 -0.20 -6.98
C VAL A 94 7.32 -1.33 -6.18
N ILE A 95 6.77 -1.03 -5.01
CA ILE A 95 6.16 -2.05 -4.14
C ILE A 95 4.89 -2.61 -4.79
N LEU A 96 4.05 -1.75 -5.34
CA LEU A 96 2.85 -2.15 -6.06
C LEU A 96 3.18 -3.04 -7.26
N GLY A 97 4.23 -2.72 -8.01
CA GLY A 97 4.68 -3.54 -9.15
C GLY A 97 5.13 -4.95 -8.76
N LEU A 98 5.74 -5.13 -7.58
CA LEU A 98 6.07 -6.46 -7.05
C LEU A 98 4.81 -7.26 -6.71
N ILE A 99 3.83 -6.63 -6.07
CA ILE A 99 2.57 -7.28 -5.67
C ILE A 99 1.71 -7.58 -6.89
N ASP A 100 1.57 -6.65 -7.84
CA ASP A 100 0.87 -6.85 -9.12
C ASP A 100 1.53 -7.97 -9.94
N GLY A 101 2.85 -8.15 -9.80
CA GLY A 101 3.60 -9.26 -10.38
C GLY A 101 3.41 -10.61 -9.69
N GLY A 102 2.57 -10.68 -8.65
CA GLY A 102 2.23 -11.90 -7.93
C GLY A 102 3.10 -12.20 -6.71
N THR A 103 3.97 -11.27 -6.29
CA THR A 103 4.71 -11.43 -5.04
C THR A 103 3.78 -11.13 -3.87
N SER A 104 3.64 -12.06 -2.93
CA SER A 104 2.83 -11.83 -1.72
C SER A 104 3.46 -10.74 -0.83
N LEU A 105 2.65 -10.11 0.03
CA LEU A 105 3.14 -9.13 1.01
C LEU A 105 4.32 -9.68 1.84
N GLN A 106 4.20 -10.93 2.34
CA GLN A 106 5.30 -11.63 3.01
C GLN A 106 6.54 -11.75 2.12
N GLY A 107 6.35 -12.08 0.84
CA GLY A 107 7.46 -12.18 -0.12
C GLY A 107 8.16 -10.84 -0.36
N VAL A 108 7.43 -9.73 -0.35
CA VAL A 108 8.02 -8.39 -0.45
C VAL A 108 8.83 -8.05 0.82
N PHE A 109 8.34 -8.40 2.01
CA PHE A 109 9.12 -8.27 3.25
C PHE A 109 10.37 -9.16 3.23
N GLN A 110 10.26 -10.40 2.76
CA GLN A 110 11.41 -11.30 2.64
C GLN A 110 12.46 -10.71 1.68
N LEU A 111 12.04 -10.18 0.53
CA LEU A 111 12.94 -9.52 -0.40
C LEU A 111 13.66 -8.33 0.25
N ALA A 112 12.93 -7.50 1.01
CA ALA A 112 13.52 -6.35 1.72
C ALA A 112 14.54 -6.78 2.79
N ILE A 113 14.32 -7.95 3.43
CA ILE A 113 15.28 -8.56 4.37
C ILE A 113 16.51 -9.06 3.62
N ASP A 114 16.33 -9.80 2.52
CA ASP A 114 17.39 -10.44 1.75
C ASP A 114 18.36 -9.41 1.15
N ILE A 115 17.85 -8.25 0.71
CA ILE A 115 18.71 -7.16 0.20
C ILE A 115 19.30 -6.27 1.30
N GLY A 116 19.02 -6.55 2.58
CA GLY A 116 19.55 -5.83 3.74
C GLY A 116 18.79 -4.56 4.12
N LEU A 117 17.77 -4.15 3.37
CA LEU A 117 17.01 -2.90 3.59
C LEU A 117 16.41 -2.85 5.00
N VAL A 118 15.83 -3.95 5.47
CA VAL A 118 15.23 -4.01 6.83
C VAL A 118 16.30 -3.80 7.90
N ASN A 119 17.48 -4.42 7.75
CA ASN A 119 18.59 -4.26 8.69
C ASN A 119 19.14 -2.83 8.70
N ASP A 120 19.21 -2.18 7.54
CA ASP A 120 19.65 -0.79 7.41
C ASP A 120 18.68 0.16 8.13
N ILE A 121 17.37 -0.05 7.97
CA ILE A 121 16.33 0.77 8.64
C ILE A 121 16.29 0.49 10.16
N ALA A 122 16.38 -0.76 10.56
CA ALA A 122 16.37 -1.17 11.98
C ALA A 122 17.70 -0.87 12.71
N GLY A 123 18.79 -0.67 11.94
CA GLY A 123 20.15 -0.47 12.48
C GLY A 123 20.84 -1.75 12.91
N SER A 124 20.18 -2.91 12.86
CA SER A 124 20.71 -4.22 13.24
C SER A 124 19.79 -5.33 12.71
N SER A 125 20.32 -6.54 12.62
CA SER A 125 19.57 -7.76 12.28
C SER A 125 18.96 -8.49 13.51
N SER A 126 19.04 -7.89 14.70
CA SER A 126 18.49 -8.51 15.92
C SER A 126 16.96 -8.36 15.98
N ASP A 127 16.30 -9.34 16.61
CA ASP A 127 14.85 -9.33 16.85
C ASP A 127 14.40 -8.08 17.63
N ALA A 128 15.22 -7.64 18.60
CA ALA A 128 14.95 -6.41 19.36
C ALA A 128 14.97 -5.16 18.48
N ALA A 129 15.94 -5.04 17.56
CA ALA A 129 15.99 -3.90 16.64
C ALA A 129 14.82 -3.90 15.65
N LEU A 130 14.45 -5.07 15.13
CA LEU A 130 13.30 -5.25 14.27
C LEU A 130 12.00 -4.88 15.01
N ALA A 131 11.82 -5.37 16.23
CA ALA A 131 10.66 -5.06 17.07
C ALA A 131 10.54 -3.56 17.35
N GLN A 132 11.64 -2.90 17.72
CA GLN A 132 11.68 -1.47 17.98
C GLN A 132 11.38 -0.65 16.73
N MET A 133 11.96 -1.02 15.59
CA MET A 133 11.68 -0.36 14.29
C MET A 133 10.20 -0.46 13.94
N ALA A 134 9.63 -1.67 13.95
CA ALA A 134 8.24 -1.89 13.59
C ALA A 134 7.29 -1.13 14.54
N PHE A 135 7.55 -1.20 15.85
CA PHE A 135 6.76 -0.47 16.85
C PHE A 135 6.82 1.04 16.62
N ARG A 136 8.03 1.61 16.49
CA ARG A 136 8.22 3.05 16.26
C ARG A 136 7.50 3.52 14.99
N ASN A 137 7.61 2.78 13.91
CA ASN A 137 7.03 3.18 12.62
C ASN A 137 5.49 3.10 12.63
N VAL A 138 4.91 2.14 13.34
CA VAL A 138 3.45 1.93 13.37
C VAL A 138 2.77 2.73 14.47
N ILE A 139 3.43 2.91 15.62
CA ILE A 139 2.87 3.62 16.78
C ILE A 139 3.30 5.10 16.82
N GLY A 140 4.42 5.44 16.17
CA GLY A 140 4.99 6.79 16.22
C GLY A 140 5.76 7.10 17.52
N ALA A 141 6.09 6.07 18.31
CA ALA A 141 6.82 6.20 19.58
C ALA A 141 7.81 5.05 19.77
N GLU A 142 8.84 5.25 20.58
CA GLU A 142 9.79 4.17 20.90
C GLU A 142 9.14 3.14 21.85
N ALA A 143 9.39 1.84 21.58
CA ALA A 143 9.03 0.78 22.50
C ALA A 143 9.91 0.84 23.75
N ASP A 144 9.32 0.73 24.94
CA ASP A 144 10.09 0.49 26.16
C ASP A 144 10.64 -0.96 26.21
N ALA A 145 11.47 -1.24 27.21
CA ALA A 145 12.09 -2.56 27.36
C ALA A 145 11.05 -3.68 27.48
N ALA A 146 9.96 -3.46 28.23
CA ALA A 146 8.93 -4.47 28.45
C ALA A 146 8.16 -4.76 27.14
N MET A 147 7.85 -3.73 26.36
CA MET A 147 7.21 -3.90 25.05
C MET A 147 8.15 -4.58 24.05
N THR A 148 9.43 -4.20 24.04
CA THR A 148 10.44 -4.85 23.18
C THR A 148 10.54 -6.33 23.50
N ASP A 149 10.65 -6.71 24.79
CA ASP A 149 10.72 -8.10 25.25
C ASP A 149 9.44 -8.88 24.87
N LEU A 150 8.27 -8.23 24.96
CA LEU A 150 7.00 -8.83 24.55
C LEU A 150 6.99 -9.15 23.05
N LEU A 151 7.42 -8.23 22.20
CA LEU A 151 7.46 -8.43 20.75
C LEU A 151 8.51 -9.48 20.34
N VAL A 152 9.67 -9.49 20.98
CA VAL A 152 10.70 -10.54 20.78
C VAL A 152 10.14 -11.90 21.22
N SER A 153 9.50 -11.97 22.39
CA SER A 153 8.86 -13.22 22.86
C SER A 153 7.74 -13.70 21.93
N PHE A 154 7.04 -12.77 21.26
CA PHE A 154 6.04 -13.11 20.26
C PHE A 154 6.69 -13.78 19.02
N MET A 155 7.85 -13.32 18.58
CA MET A 155 8.61 -13.96 17.51
C MET A 155 9.13 -15.33 17.93
N ASP A 156 9.76 -15.44 19.10
CA ASP A 156 10.35 -16.68 19.64
C ASP A 156 9.31 -17.72 20.06
N GLY A 157 8.17 -17.27 20.57
CA GLY A 157 7.08 -18.13 21.06
C GLY A 157 6.26 -18.80 19.96
N ARG A 158 6.46 -18.41 18.72
CA ARG A 158 5.90 -19.06 17.54
C ARG A 158 6.77 -20.26 17.14
N ASN A 159 6.25 -21.13 16.29
CA ASN A 159 7.01 -22.31 15.87
C ASN A 159 8.31 -21.90 15.11
N ALA A 160 9.25 -22.83 14.97
CA ALA A 160 10.56 -22.61 14.34
C ALA A 160 10.54 -22.13 12.87
N HIS A 161 9.35 -21.97 12.29
CA HIS A 161 9.16 -21.47 10.92
C HIS A 161 8.65 -20.02 10.88
N PHE A 162 8.44 -19.37 12.03
CA PHE A 162 7.99 -17.97 12.07
C PHE A 162 9.19 -17.04 11.84
N SER A 163 9.25 -16.43 10.68
CA SER A 163 10.36 -15.60 10.23
C SER A 163 10.14 -14.10 10.56
N HIS A 164 11.18 -13.29 10.37
CA HIS A 164 11.07 -11.83 10.41
C HIS A 164 10.04 -11.30 9.39
N ALA A 165 9.96 -11.91 8.19
CA ALA A 165 8.96 -11.56 7.19
C ALA A 165 7.54 -11.86 7.67
N ASP A 166 7.32 -12.97 8.39
CA ASP A 166 6.03 -13.28 9.00
C ASP A 166 5.65 -12.24 10.06
N PHE A 167 6.60 -11.87 10.93
CA PHE A 167 6.40 -10.84 11.94
C PHE A 167 5.98 -9.51 11.32
N LEU A 168 6.74 -9.03 10.33
CA LEU A 168 6.45 -7.77 9.64
C LEU A 168 5.10 -7.82 8.91
N THR A 169 4.75 -8.97 8.32
CA THR A 169 3.45 -9.18 7.66
C THR A 169 2.29 -9.09 8.66
N VAL A 170 2.44 -9.67 9.85
CA VAL A 170 1.43 -9.56 10.92
C VAL A 170 1.27 -8.11 11.36
N ILE A 171 2.37 -7.40 11.60
CA ILE A 171 2.33 -5.98 12.00
C ILE A 171 1.70 -5.11 10.89
N ALA A 172 2.02 -5.38 9.63
CA ALA A 172 1.48 -4.65 8.49
C ALA A 172 -0.05 -4.69 8.42
N GLY A 173 -0.64 -5.87 8.62
CA GLY A 173 -2.09 -6.06 8.61
C GLY A 173 -2.82 -5.64 9.88
N MET A 174 -2.14 -5.08 10.88
CA MET A 174 -2.80 -4.56 12.07
C MET A 174 -3.55 -3.27 11.77
N GLU A 175 -4.77 -3.14 12.32
CA GLU A 175 -5.60 -1.92 12.19
C GLU A 175 -4.83 -0.65 12.59
N ILE A 176 -3.96 -0.73 13.58
CA ILE A 176 -3.17 0.41 14.03
C ILE A 176 -2.22 0.92 12.92
N ASN A 177 -1.61 0.05 12.11
CA ASN A 177 -0.83 0.44 10.95
C ASN A 177 -1.72 1.12 9.90
N GLN A 178 -2.87 0.54 9.60
CA GLN A 178 -3.84 1.07 8.63
C GLN A 178 -4.34 2.47 9.03
N VAL A 179 -4.58 2.69 10.32
CA VAL A 179 -4.94 4.00 10.87
C VAL A 179 -3.77 4.98 10.78
N HIS A 180 -2.56 4.53 11.09
CA HIS A 180 -1.37 5.38 11.07
C HIS A 180 -1.07 5.94 9.66
N ILE A 181 -1.27 5.13 8.62
CA ILE A 181 -1.08 5.55 7.22
C ILE A 181 -2.33 6.16 6.58
N ASP A 182 -3.39 6.37 7.34
CA ASP A 182 -4.70 6.86 6.86
C ASP A 182 -5.27 6.04 5.69
N LEU A 183 -5.15 4.72 5.75
CA LEU A 183 -5.58 3.84 4.66
C LEU A 183 -7.05 4.04 4.29
N ILE A 184 -7.92 4.30 5.28
CA ILE A 184 -9.35 4.57 5.07
C ILE A 184 -9.58 5.86 4.29
N GLY A 185 -8.84 6.94 4.61
CA GLY A 185 -8.89 8.20 3.87
C GLY A 185 -8.40 8.04 2.44
N LEU A 186 -7.31 7.29 2.24
CA LEU A 186 -6.75 7.00 0.93
C LEU A 186 -7.70 6.18 0.03
N GLN A 187 -8.53 5.31 0.58
CA GLN A 187 -9.59 4.60 -0.17
C GLN A 187 -10.60 5.54 -0.84
N GLN A 188 -10.72 6.79 -0.37
CA GLN A 188 -11.62 7.79 -0.95
C GLN A 188 -10.97 8.59 -2.09
N THR A 189 -9.65 8.61 -2.16
CA THR A 189 -8.89 9.46 -3.09
C THR A 189 -8.02 8.69 -4.06
N GLY A 190 -7.74 7.41 -3.77
CA GLY A 190 -6.68 6.67 -4.42
C GLY A 190 -5.29 7.16 -3.98
N ILE A 191 -4.25 6.50 -4.47
CA ILE A 191 -2.85 6.86 -4.22
C ILE A 191 -2.06 6.94 -5.53
N GLU A 192 -1.28 8.02 -5.68
CA GLU A 192 -0.41 8.20 -6.85
C GLU A 192 0.76 7.21 -6.86
N PHE A 193 1.09 6.72 -8.07
CA PHE A 193 2.29 5.93 -8.34
C PHE A 193 2.82 6.15 -9.76
N ILE A 194 4.09 5.81 -10.00
CA ILE A 194 4.76 5.91 -11.30
C ILE A 194 5.64 4.69 -11.57
#